data_dc43d5b3d43308f46ee55dff6809e009
#
_entry.id   dc43d5b3d43308f46ee55dff6809e009
#
_cell.length_a   1.000
_cell.length_b   1.000
_cell.length_c   1.000
_cell.angle_alpha   90.00
_cell.angle_beta   90.00
_cell.angle_gamma   90.00
#
_symmetry.space_group_name_H-M   'P 1'
#
loop_
_entity.id
_entity.type
_entity.pdbx_description
1 polymer ?
#
loop_
_entity_poly.entity_id
_entity_poly.type
_entity_poly.pdbx_seq_one_letter_code
_entity_poly.pdbx_strand_id
1 'polypeptide(L)'
;MNKLIAFIEKGKPFFEKLSRNIYLRAIRDGFIAGMPVILFSSIFILIAFVPNSWGFKWSDDVVNLLMKPYSYSMGILALLVAGTTAKSLTDSVNRSMEKTNQINYMSTLLAAIVGLLMLAADPIENGLATGFLGTKGLLSAFLAAFVTVAIYKVCVKNNVTIRMPDEVPPNISQVFKDVIPVSYTHLRAHET
;
A
#
# COMPACT_ATOMS: atom_id res chain seq x y z
N MET A 1 -39.20 10.97 9.39
CA MET A 1 -38.59 10.54 8.14
C MET A 1 -37.97 11.70 7.37
N ASN A 2 -38.66 12.82 7.17
CA ASN A 2 -38.18 13.98 6.40
C ASN A 2 -36.89 14.65 6.91
N LYS A 3 -36.65 14.73 8.24
CA LYS A 3 -35.41 15.31 8.80
C LYS A 3 -34.16 14.50 8.49
N LEU A 4 -34.29 13.17 8.43
CA LEU A 4 -33.18 12.26 8.12
C LEU A 4 -32.81 12.33 6.61
N ILE A 5 -33.82 12.43 5.75
CA ILE A 5 -33.66 12.61 4.31
C ILE A 5 -32.96 13.95 4.02
N ALA A 6 -33.43 15.04 4.64
CA ALA A 6 -32.83 16.37 4.48
C ALA A 6 -31.36 16.40 5.00
N PHE A 7 -31.03 15.68 6.07
CA PHE A 7 -29.66 15.55 6.56
C PHE A 7 -28.76 14.79 5.57
N ILE A 8 -29.26 13.69 4.98
CA ILE A 8 -28.53 12.91 3.98
C ILE A 8 -28.35 13.72 2.70
N GLU A 9 -29.38 14.44 2.23
CA GLU A 9 -29.30 15.31 1.06
C GLU A 9 -28.30 16.45 1.26
N LYS A 10 -28.25 17.06 2.44
CA LYS A 10 -27.28 18.11 2.77
C LYS A 10 -25.85 17.58 2.85
N GLY A 11 -25.66 16.30 3.21
CA GLY A 11 -24.36 15.61 3.22
C GLY A 11 -23.89 15.16 1.84
N LYS A 12 -24.80 14.97 0.87
CA LYS A 12 -24.50 14.43 -0.45
C LYS A 12 -23.34 15.13 -1.19
N PRO A 13 -23.31 16.48 -1.29
CA PRO A 13 -22.22 17.20 -1.98
C PRO A 13 -20.86 17.02 -1.28
N PHE A 14 -20.86 16.88 0.06
CA PHE A 14 -19.65 16.59 0.83
C PHE A 14 -19.12 15.18 0.51
N PHE A 15 -20.00 14.17 0.52
CA PHE A 15 -19.62 12.80 0.19
C PHE A 15 -19.19 12.64 -1.28
N GLU A 16 -19.82 13.37 -2.21
CA GLU A 16 -19.40 13.39 -3.63
C GLU A 16 -18.01 14.02 -3.79
N LYS A 17 -17.72 15.13 -3.11
CA LYS A 17 -16.38 15.74 -3.12
C LYS A 17 -15.34 14.84 -2.50
N LEU A 18 -15.70 14.14 -1.43
CA LEU A 18 -14.84 13.17 -0.75
C LEU A 18 -14.52 11.97 -1.66
N SER A 19 -15.52 11.41 -2.33
CA SER A 19 -15.36 10.25 -3.23
C SER A 19 -14.56 10.57 -4.51
N ARG A 20 -14.49 11.85 -4.91
CA ARG A 20 -13.67 12.32 -6.05
C ARG A 20 -12.20 12.55 -5.68
N ASN A 21 -11.85 12.55 -4.39
CA ASN A 21 -10.48 12.74 -3.96
C ASN A 21 -9.62 11.52 -4.33
N ILE A 22 -8.53 11.75 -5.09
CA ILE A 22 -7.65 10.69 -5.59
C ILE A 22 -6.97 9.91 -4.47
N TYR A 23 -6.65 10.56 -3.35
CA TYR A 23 -6.02 9.92 -2.18
C TYR A 23 -6.97 8.97 -1.47
N LEU A 24 -8.22 9.40 -1.24
CA LEU A 24 -9.24 8.56 -0.62
C LEU A 24 -9.63 7.38 -1.51
N ARG A 25 -9.67 7.60 -2.82
CA ARG A 25 -9.85 6.53 -3.79
C ARG A 25 -8.69 5.53 -3.73
N ALA A 26 -7.45 6.01 -3.66
CA ALA A 26 -6.27 5.16 -3.57
C ALA A 26 -6.26 4.31 -2.28
N ILE A 27 -6.65 4.87 -1.13
CA ILE A 27 -6.83 4.12 0.12
C ILE A 27 -7.86 3.02 -0.08
N ARG A 28 -9.06 3.35 -0.57
CA ARG A 28 -10.13 2.38 -0.81
C ARG A 28 -9.68 1.26 -1.75
N ASP A 29 -9.12 1.61 -2.87
CA ASP A 29 -8.73 0.66 -3.90
C ASP A 29 -7.53 -0.19 -3.45
N GLY A 30 -6.61 0.39 -2.64
CA GLY A 30 -5.53 -0.32 -1.97
C GLY A 30 -6.03 -1.38 -1.00
N PHE A 31 -7.04 -1.06 -0.19
CA PHE A 31 -7.70 -2.04 0.68
C PHE A 31 -8.43 -3.13 -0.09
N ILE A 32 -9.19 -2.77 -1.12
CA ILE A 32 -9.91 -3.74 -1.96
C ILE A 32 -8.92 -4.74 -2.59
N ALA A 33 -7.77 -4.27 -3.05
CA ALA A 33 -6.72 -5.14 -3.57
C ALA A 33 -6.13 -6.09 -2.52
N GLY A 34 -6.11 -5.69 -1.23
CA GLY A 34 -5.69 -6.52 -0.11
C GLY A 34 -6.76 -7.51 0.41
N MET A 35 -8.04 -7.33 0.04
CA MET A 35 -9.13 -8.16 0.55
C MET A 35 -8.93 -9.68 0.38
N PRO A 36 -8.43 -10.20 -0.75
CA PRO A 36 -8.22 -11.65 -0.88
C PRO A 36 -7.28 -12.22 0.20
N VAL A 37 -6.24 -11.47 0.58
CA VAL A 37 -5.31 -11.87 1.63
C VAL A 37 -5.99 -11.84 3.01
N ILE A 38 -6.80 -10.81 3.27
CA ILE A 38 -7.56 -10.68 4.51
C ILE A 38 -8.58 -11.83 4.65
N LEU A 39 -9.32 -12.12 3.58
CA LEU A 39 -10.30 -13.21 3.57
C LEU A 39 -9.62 -14.57 3.75
N PHE A 40 -8.50 -14.82 3.05
CA PHE A 40 -7.70 -16.03 3.24
C PHE A 40 -7.27 -16.19 4.71
N SER A 41 -6.76 -15.14 5.32
CA SER A 41 -6.34 -15.14 6.72
C SER A 41 -7.49 -15.42 7.68
N SER A 42 -8.67 -14.86 7.42
CA SER A 42 -9.84 -14.99 8.28
C SER A 42 -10.36 -16.43 8.35
N ILE A 43 -10.19 -17.22 7.29
CA ILE A 43 -10.58 -18.64 7.26
C ILE A 43 -9.83 -19.41 8.36
N PHE A 44 -8.54 -19.16 8.55
CA PHE A 44 -7.75 -19.86 9.57
C PHE A 44 -8.16 -19.49 10.99
N ILE A 45 -8.52 -18.21 11.24
CA ILE A 45 -9.07 -17.81 12.54
C ILE A 45 -10.40 -18.51 12.80
N LEU A 46 -11.29 -18.57 11.81
CA LEU A 46 -12.57 -19.24 11.95
C LEU A 46 -12.40 -20.73 12.28
N ILE A 47 -11.51 -21.43 11.58
CA ILE A 47 -11.22 -22.84 11.83
C ILE A 47 -10.61 -23.02 13.24
N ALA A 48 -9.76 -22.12 13.67
CA ALA A 48 -9.08 -22.22 14.97
C ALA A 48 -10.04 -21.99 16.16
N PHE A 49 -10.99 -21.04 16.05
CA PHE A 49 -11.75 -20.56 17.20
C PHE A 49 -13.25 -20.86 17.19
N VAL A 50 -13.90 -21.01 16.01
CA VAL A 50 -15.34 -21.31 15.93
C VAL A 50 -15.73 -22.63 16.62
N PRO A 51 -14.95 -23.72 16.53
CA PRO A 51 -15.28 -24.97 17.22
C PRO A 51 -15.35 -24.83 18.75
N ASN A 52 -14.67 -23.84 19.33
CA ASN A 52 -14.75 -23.57 20.77
C ASN A 52 -16.19 -23.21 21.21
N SER A 53 -16.99 -22.60 20.31
CA SER A 53 -18.41 -22.26 20.60
C SER A 53 -19.28 -23.51 20.74
N TRP A 54 -18.85 -24.64 20.20
CA TRP A 54 -19.55 -25.94 20.28
C TRP A 54 -18.93 -26.87 21.32
N GLY A 55 -18.01 -26.34 22.16
CA GLY A 55 -17.38 -27.12 23.22
C GLY A 55 -16.19 -27.98 22.76
N PHE A 56 -15.83 -27.92 21.48
CA PHE A 56 -14.65 -28.59 20.93
C PHE A 56 -13.44 -27.65 21.00
N LYS A 57 -12.37 -28.09 21.66
CA LYS A 57 -11.11 -27.34 21.75
C LYS A 57 -9.99 -28.09 21.03
N TRP A 58 -9.33 -27.40 20.12
CA TRP A 58 -8.09 -27.89 19.52
C TRP A 58 -6.97 -27.93 20.57
N SER A 59 -6.00 -28.81 20.38
CA SER A 59 -4.74 -28.73 21.14
C SER A 59 -3.98 -27.45 20.78
N ASP A 60 -3.16 -26.94 21.70
CA ASP A 60 -2.40 -25.71 21.48
C ASP A 60 -1.49 -25.80 20.26
N ASP A 61 -0.92 -26.99 19.97
CA ASP A 61 -0.11 -27.22 18.78
C ASP A 61 -0.88 -27.02 17.48
N VAL A 62 -2.13 -27.49 17.43
CA VAL A 62 -3.02 -27.34 16.25
C VAL A 62 -3.43 -25.88 16.09
N VAL A 63 -3.77 -25.20 17.19
CA VAL A 63 -4.08 -23.75 17.14
C VAL A 63 -2.88 -22.96 16.62
N ASN A 64 -1.68 -23.24 17.16
CA ASN A 64 -0.46 -22.58 16.71
C ASN A 64 -0.16 -22.83 15.23
N LEU A 65 -0.40 -24.05 14.73
CA LEU A 65 -0.26 -24.37 13.31
C LEU A 65 -1.26 -23.61 12.43
N LEU A 66 -2.53 -23.55 12.84
CA LEU A 66 -3.59 -22.83 12.13
C LEU A 66 -3.36 -21.32 12.13
N MET A 67 -2.75 -20.77 13.19
CA MET A 67 -2.46 -19.35 13.30
C MET A 67 -1.22 -18.90 12.51
N LYS A 68 -0.36 -19.81 12.05
CA LYS A 68 0.81 -19.44 11.22
C LYS A 68 0.43 -18.70 9.93
N PRO A 69 -0.48 -19.22 9.06
CA PRO A 69 -0.88 -18.50 7.84
C PRO A 69 -1.49 -17.12 8.14
N TYR A 70 -2.28 -17.03 9.23
CA TYR A 70 -2.81 -15.75 9.69
C TYR A 70 -1.69 -14.78 10.06
N SER A 71 -0.71 -15.20 10.86
CA SER A 71 0.40 -14.35 11.30
C SER A 71 1.26 -13.87 10.14
N TYR A 72 1.54 -14.74 9.16
CA TYR A 72 2.33 -14.36 7.98
C TYR A 72 1.59 -13.39 7.06
N SER A 73 0.30 -13.55 6.85
CA SER A 73 -0.48 -12.68 5.96
C SER A 73 -0.85 -11.36 6.62
N MET A 74 -1.40 -11.39 7.85
CA MET A 74 -1.77 -10.18 8.59
C MET A 74 -0.56 -9.45 9.15
N GLY A 75 0.54 -10.14 9.42
CA GLY A 75 1.79 -9.56 9.90
C GLY A 75 2.47 -8.64 8.89
N ILE A 76 2.18 -8.78 7.59
CA ILE A 76 2.73 -7.94 6.51
C ILE A 76 1.66 -7.15 5.77
N LEU A 77 0.45 -7.03 6.32
CA LEU A 77 -0.68 -6.38 5.64
C LEU A 77 -0.38 -4.93 5.25
N ALA A 78 0.32 -4.17 6.11
CA ALA A 78 0.70 -2.79 5.81
C ALA A 78 1.63 -2.70 4.59
N LEU A 79 2.56 -3.65 4.41
CA LEU A 79 3.42 -3.70 3.22
C LEU A 79 2.60 -3.88 1.94
N LEU A 80 1.65 -4.81 1.96
CA LEU A 80 0.77 -5.05 0.81
C LEU A 80 -0.09 -3.82 0.51
N VAL A 81 -0.66 -3.21 1.55
CA VAL A 81 -1.49 -2.01 1.41
C VAL A 81 -0.67 -0.80 0.96
N ALA A 82 0.59 -0.63 1.40
CA ALA A 82 1.46 0.42 0.90
C ALA A 82 1.67 0.32 -0.60
N GLY A 83 2.04 -0.87 -1.09
CA GLY A 83 2.26 -1.12 -2.51
C GLY A 83 0.99 -0.94 -3.34
N THR A 84 -0.13 -1.54 -2.93
CA THR A 84 -1.40 -1.45 -3.67
C THR A 84 -1.98 -0.03 -3.68
N THR A 85 -1.84 0.71 -2.58
CA THR A 85 -2.26 2.13 -2.49
C THR A 85 -1.39 3.01 -3.40
N ALA A 86 -0.06 2.80 -3.40
CA ALA A 86 0.85 3.52 -4.29
C ALA A 86 0.52 3.26 -5.76
N LYS A 87 0.26 2.00 -6.13
CA LYS A 87 -0.18 1.64 -7.47
C LYS A 87 -1.47 2.37 -7.86
N SER A 88 -2.51 2.30 -7.03
CA SER A 88 -3.81 2.93 -7.31
C SER A 88 -3.71 4.45 -7.42
N LEU A 89 -2.89 5.08 -6.55
CA LEU A 89 -2.65 6.51 -6.62
C LEU A 89 -1.89 6.88 -7.89
N THR A 90 -0.88 6.10 -8.28
CA THR A 90 -0.12 6.29 -9.52
C THR A 90 -1.03 6.20 -10.74
N ASP A 91 -1.90 5.19 -10.81
CA ASP A 91 -2.89 5.05 -11.90
C ASP A 91 -3.82 6.28 -11.97
N SER A 92 -4.21 6.82 -10.81
CA SER A 92 -5.05 8.03 -10.73
C SER A 92 -4.31 9.29 -11.17
N VAL A 93 -3.02 9.42 -10.83
CA VAL A 93 -2.15 10.53 -11.26
C VAL A 93 -1.88 10.44 -12.76
N ASN A 94 -1.56 9.27 -13.29
CA ASN A 94 -1.27 9.04 -14.70
C ASN A 94 -2.44 9.40 -15.62
N ARG A 95 -3.69 9.27 -15.14
CA ARG A 95 -4.87 9.72 -15.91
C ARG A 95 -4.88 11.21 -16.21
N SER A 96 -4.17 12.01 -15.41
CA SER A 96 -4.04 13.46 -15.59
C SER A 96 -2.72 13.87 -16.27
N MET A 97 -1.86 12.90 -16.61
CA MET A 97 -0.56 13.12 -17.26
C MET A 97 -0.61 12.73 -18.75
N GLU A 98 0.31 13.30 -19.53
CA GLU A 98 0.50 12.92 -20.93
C GLU A 98 0.98 11.47 -21.04
N LYS A 99 0.52 10.76 -22.07
CA LYS A 99 0.86 9.33 -22.28
C LYS A 99 2.36 9.08 -22.43
N THR A 100 3.09 10.08 -22.92
CA THR A 100 4.55 10.00 -23.12
C THR A 100 5.36 10.19 -21.83
N ASN A 101 4.73 10.67 -20.75
CA ASN A 101 5.43 11.04 -19.53
C ASN A 101 4.72 10.46 -18.29
N GLN A 102 4.32 9.19 -18.36
CA GLN A 102 3.64 8.51 -17.26
C GLN A 102 4.62 7.92 -16.26
N ILE A 103 4.20 7.87 -15.00
CA ILE A 103 4.93 7.23 -13.91
C ILE A 103 4.75 5.70 -14.02
N ASN A 104 5.84 4.97 -13.86
CA ASN A 104 5.77 3.51 -13.79
C ASN A 104 5.15 3.07 -12.46
N TYR A 105 3.98 2.45 -12.53
CA TYR A 105 3.24 2.00 -11.34
C TYR A 105 3.95 0.87 -10.59
N MET A 106 4.73 0.02 -11.28
CA MET A 106 5.47 -1.05 -10.62
C MET A 106 6.62 -0.48 -9.79
N SER A 107 7.33 0.51 -10.31
CA SER A 107 8.41 1.18 -9.58
C SER A 107 7.89 1.91 -8.34
N THR A 108 6.74 2.59 -8.44
CA THR A 108 6.13 3.25 -7.26
C THR A 108 5.62 2.25 -6.23
N LEU A 109 5.07 1.10 -6.67
CA LEU A 109 4.65 0.03 -5.78
C LEU A 109 5.83 -0.51 -4.95
N LEU A 110 6.92 -0.86 -5.63
CA LEU A 110 8.12 -1.38 -4.97
C LEU A 110 8.78 -0.33 -4.06
N ALA A 111 8.89 0.91 -4.54
CA ALA A 111 9.45 2.02 -3.76
C ALA A 111 8.63 2.31 -2.49
N ALA A 112 7.30 2.22 -2.55
CA ALA A 112 6.44 2.41 -1.38
C ALA A 112 6.60 1.29 -0.35
N ILE A 113 6.77 0.04 -0.80
CA ILE A 113 7.06 -1.11 0.08
C ILE A 113 8.39 -0.89 0.80
N VAL A 114 9.47 -0.54 0.07
CA VAL A 114 10.78 -0.31 0.68
C VAL A 114 10.75 0.94 1.57
N GLY A 115 10.08 2.00 1.15
CA GLY A 115 9.88 3.20 1.96
C GLY A 115 9.16 2.91 3.28
N LEU A 116 8.13 2.05 3.28
CA LEU A 116 7.50 1.61 4.52
C LEU A 116 8.44 0.78 5.40
N LEU A 117 9.23 -0.12 4.82
CA LEU A 117 10.22 -0.90 5.58
C LEU A 117 11.21 0.03 6.30
N MET A 118 11.70 1.06 5.63
CA MET A 118 12.62 2.03 6.23
C MET A 118 11.98 2.88 7.34
N LEU A 119 10.67 3.13 7.27
CA LEU A 119 9.94 3.92 8.26
C LEU A 119 9.43 3.10 9.45
N ALA A 120 9.16 1.80 9.25
CA ALA A 120 8.35 1.00 10.18
C ALA A 120 9.01 -0.30 10.64
N ALA A 121 10.17 -0.65 10.12
CA ALA A 121 10.87 -1.89 10.44
C ALA A 121 12.29 -1.60 10.92
N ASP A 122 12.51 -1.69 12.23
CA ASP A 122 13.85 -1.58 12.78
C ASP A 122 14.68 -2.85 12.46
N PRO A 123 15.95 -2.69 12.06
CA PRO A 123 16.84 -3.81 11.89
C PRO A 123 17.13 -4.48 13.25
N ILE A 124 17.05 -5.80 13.30
CA ILE A 124 17.43 -6.64 14.44
C ILE A 124 18.52 -7.61 14.00
N GLU A 125 19.22 -8.24 14.96
CA GLU A 125 20.43 -9.02 14.73
C GLU A 125 20.31 -10.06 13.58
N ASN A 126 19.14 -10.67 13.39
CA ASN A 126 18.89 -11.66 12.34
C ASN A 126 17.62 -11.38 11.51
N GLY A 127 17.23 -10.12 11.34
CA GLY A 127 16.04 -9.80 10.55
C GLY A 127 15.55 -8.37 10.71
N LEU A 128 14.25 -8.20 10.54
CA LEU A 128 13.55 -6.92 10.68
C LEU A 128 12.43 -7.07 11.72
N ALA A 129 12.25 -6.06 12.56
CA ALA A 129 11.13 -6.00 13.48
C ALA A 129 9.82 -5.84 12.70
N THR A 130 8.89 -6.78 12.84
CA THR A 130 7.64 -6.82 12.06
C THR A 130 6.46 -6.12 12.74
N GLY A 131 6.67 -5.49 13.90
CA GLY A 131 5.60 -4.95 14.76
C GLY A 131 4.67 -3.94 14.07
N PHE A 132 5.20 -3.14 13.16
CA PHE A 132 4.46 -2.13 12.39
C PHE A 132 4.26 -2.48 10.91
N LEU A 133 4.60 -3.71 10.49
CA LEU A 133 4.36 -4.16 9.11
C LEU A 133 2.95 -4.74 8.92
N GLY A 134 2.26 -5.07 10.01
CA GLY A 134 0.88 -5.54 10.03
C GLY A 134 -0.15 -4.40 10.17
N THR A 135 -1.30 -4.73 10.74
CA THR A 135 -2.46 -3.81 10.86
C THR A 135 -2.14 -2.50 11.61
N LYS A 136 -1.19 -2.53 12.55
CA LYS A 136 -0.76 -1.33 13.31
C LYS A 136 -0.08 -0.29 12.42
N GLY A 137 0.58 -0.70 11.35
CA GLY A 137 1.31 0.17 10.45
C GLY A 137 0.51 0.69 9.24
N LEU A 138 -0.80 0.49 9.18
CA LEU A 138 -1.62 0.89 8.02
C LEU A 138 -1.57 2.41 7.74
N LEU A 139 -1.57 3.24 8.78
CA LEU A 139 -1.44 4.69 8.59
C LEU A 139 -0.08 5.07 8.00
N SER A 140 0.99 4.47 8.50
CA SER A 140 2.34 4.65 7.94
C SER A 140 2.44 4.15 6.50
N ALA A 141 1.71 3.07 6.17
CA ALA A 141 1.64 2.54 4.81
C ALA A 141 1.01 3.55 3.82
N PHE A 142 -0.08 4.22 4.21
CA PHE A 142 -0.68 5.26 3.39
C PHE A 142 0.25 6.46 3.22
N LEU A 143 0.92 6.91 4.30
CA LEU A 143 1.88 8.00 4.22
C LEU A 143 3.05 7.64 3.31
N ALA A 144 3.63 6.45 3.44
CA ALA A 144 4.70 5.97 2.57
C ALA A 144 4.26 5.96 1.10
N ALA A 145 3.06 5.44 0.81
CA ALA A 145 2.51 5.42 -0.54
C ALA A 145 2.32 6.84 -1.10
N PHE A 146 1.77 7.77 -0.32
CA PHE A 146 1.51 9.13 -0.78
C PHE A 146 2.79 9.91 -1.03
N VAL A 147 3.75 9.81 -0.11
CA VAL A 147 5.06 10.47 -0.25
C VAL A 147 5.81 9.93 -1.47
N THR A 148 5.84 8.60 -1.64
CA THR A 148 6.47 7.96 -2.79
C THR A 148 5.89 8.48 -4.11
N VAL A 149 4.57 8.43 -4.27
CA VAL A 149 3.93 8.86 -5.53
C VAL A 149 4.10 10.37 -5.75
N ALA A 150 4.10 11.20 -4.68
CA ALA A 150 4.37 12.63 -4.78
C ALA A 150 5.79 12.90 -5.29
N ILE A 151 6.80 12.18 -4.78
CA ILE A 151 8.20 12.29 -5.22
C ILE A 151 8.29 11.91 -6.71
N TYR A 152 7.75 10.76 -7.11
CA TYR A 152 7.75 10.33 -8.51
C TYR A 152 7.09 11.37 -9.43
N LYS A 153 5.93 11.89 -9.01
CA LYS A 153 5.23 12.94 -9.77
C LYS A 153 6.11 14.18 -9.98
N VAL A 154 6.82 14.63 -8.94
CA VAL A 154 7.73 15.78 -9.02
C VAL A 154 8.90 15.48 -9.94
N CYS A 155 9.54 14.31 -9.80
CA CYS A 155 10.67 13.91 -10.64
C CYS A 155 10.27 13.83 -12.12
N VAL A 156 9.16 13.17 -12.43
CA VAL A 156 8.68 13.03 -13.81
C VAL A 156 8.28 14.39 -14.39
N LYS A 157 7.56 15.23 -13.63
CA LYS A 157 7.16 16.57 -14.08
C LYS A 157 8.35 17.48 -14.39
N ASN A 158 9.43 17.36 -13.61
CA ASN A 158 10.63 18.18 -13.77
C ASN A 158 11.69 17.53 -14.67
N ASN A 159 11.39 16.39 -15.31
CA ASN A 159 12.34 15.60 -16.11
C ASN A 159 13.63 15.24 -15.35
N VAL A 160 13.54 15.06 -14.01
CA VAL A 160 14.64 14.63 -13.17
C VAL A 160 14.80 13.11 -13.33
N THR A 161 15.49 12.72 -14.38
CA THR A 161 15.66 11.30 -14.74
C THR A 161 17.04 11.09 -15.38
N ILE A 162 17.59 9.90 -15.25
CA ILE A 162 18.79 9.52 -16.00
C ILE A 162 18.36 9.26 -17.46
N ARG A 163 18.86 10.10 -18.37
CA ARG A 163 18.62 9.93 -19.81
C ARG A 163 19.61 8.94 -20.37
N MET A 164 19.08 7.93 -21.07
CA MET A 164 19.88 6.96 -21.79
C MET A 164 19.88 7.28 -23.29
N PRO A 165 20.95 6.95 -24.02
CA PRO A 165 20.97 7.04 -25.47
C PRO A 165 19.84 6.24 -26.13
N ASP A 166 19.44 6.63 -27.35
CA ASP A 166 18.30 6.05 -28.06
C ASP A 166 18.55 4.56 -28.45
N GLU A 167 19.81 4.12 -28.45
CA GLU A 167 20.21 2.74 -28.74
C GLU A 167 19.86 1.77 -27.58
N VAL A 168 19.54 2.29 -26.39
CA VAL A 168 19.22 1.46 -25.23
C VAL A 168 17.75 1.02 -25.30
N PRO A 169 17.46 -0.30 -25.13
CA PRO A 169 16.09 -0.79 -25.13
C PRO A 169 15.20 -0.05 -24.15
N PRO A 170 13.92 0.25 -24.51
CA PRO A 170 13.00 1.06 -23.70
C PRO A 170 12.82 0.55 -22.26
N ASN A 171 12.81 -0.77 -22.06
CA ASN A 171 12.68 -1.38 -20.74
C ASN A 171 13.86 -1.06 -19.82
N ILE A 172 15.07 -1.03 -20.37
CA ILE A 172 16.30 -0.68 -19.62
C ILE A 172 16.32 0.81 -19.35
N SER A 173 16.01 1.64 -20.35
CA SER A 173 15.88 3.10 -20.18
C SER A 173 14.87 3.47 -19.07
N GLN A 174 13.75 2.72 -18.96
CA GLN A 174 12.74 2.97 -17.92
C GLN A 174 13.31 2.68 -16.51
N VAL A 175 14.08 1.60 -16.35
CA VAL A 175 14.72 1.27 -15.06
C VAL A 175 15.62 2.42 -14.60
N PHE A 176 16.46 2.97 -15.50
CA PHE A 176 17.34 4.11 -15.14
C PHE A 176 16.55 5.40 -14.86
N LYS A 177 15.42 5.64 -15.53
CA LYS A 177 14.54 6.77 -15.23
C LYS A 177 13.99 6.69 -13.79
N ASP A 178 13.72 5.49 -13.32
CA ASP A 178 13.14 5.25 -12.00
C ASP A 178 14.19 5.26 -10.85
N VAL A 179 15.50 5.15 -11.15
CA VAL A 179 16.56 5.12 -10.12
C VAL A 179 16.56 6.39 -9.26
N ILE A 180 16.47 7.58 -9.87
CA ILE A 180 16.49 8.84 -9.12
C ILE A 180 15.26 8.99 -8.20
N PRO A 181 14.01 8.81 -8.67
CA PRO A 181 12.84 8.84 -7.81
C PRO A 181 12.90 7.84 -6.65
N VAL A 182 13.35 6.60 -6.93
CA VAL A 182 13.52 5.56 -5.90
C VAL A 182 14.54 6.01 -4.85
N SER A 183 15.74 6.43 -5.28
CA SER A 183 16.79 6.87 -4.37
C SER A 183 16.33 8.04 -3.51
N TYR A 184 15.64 9.03 -4.09
CA TYR A 184 15.14 10.19 -3.33
C TYR A 184 14.06 9.81 -2.31
N THR A 185 13.19 8.85 -2.67
CA THR A 185 12.19 8.29 -1.74
C THR A 185 12.87 7.64 -0.53
N HIS A 186 13.90 6.84 -0.76
CA HIS A 186 14.61 6.11 0.30
C HIS A 186 15.43 7.03 1.19
N LEU A 187 16.14 8.01 0.61
CA LEU A 187 16.92 8.98 1.40
C LEU A 187 16.01 9.79 2.33
N ARG A 188 14.86 10.25 1.84
CA ARG A 188 13.93 11.03 2.66
C ARG A 188 13.26 10.21 3.76
N ALA A 189 13.03 8.92 3.53
CA ALA A 189 12.52 8.01 4.57
C ALA A 189 13.52 7.78 5.71
N HIS A 190 14.83 7.98 5.45
CA HIS A 190 15.87 7.81 6.47
C HIS A 190 16.11 9.07 7.32
N GLU A 191 15.62 10.25 6.87
CA GLU A 191 15.77 11.52 7.59
C GLU A 191 14.62 11.80 8.59
N THR A 192 13.58 10.97 8.61
CA THR A 192 12.41 11.06 9.51
C THR A 192 12.41 9.98 10.57
#